data_80919f06037abfb7173f0c4dc8a92b5d
#
_entry.id   80919f06037abfb7173f0c4dc8a92b5d
#
_cell.length_a   1.000
_cell.length_b   1.000
_cell.length_c   1.000
_cell.angle_alpha   90.00
_cell.angle_beta   90.00
_cell.angle_gamma   90.00
#
_symmetry.space_group_name_H-M   'P 1'
#
loop_
_entity.id
_entity.type
_entity.pdbx_description
1 polymer ?
#
loop_
_entity_poly.entity_id
_entity_poly.type
_entity_poly.pdbx_seq_one_letter_code
_entity_poly.pdbx_strand_id
1 'polypeptide(L)'
;PAVVGASASTRQLPIYCVQKDYKVVSISFDAAWGNEDTQQLIDTLAKYGVKATFFVVGEWVDKYPESVKALFDAGHEVMSHSNTHAHFNKLSPQEIVEDLNACGDKIEKVTGVRPTLFRCPYGEYDDHVINAVRSMGIEPIQWDVDSLDWKDLSAADITKRVTGKVQPGSIVLFHNAALHTPEALPGIIEKLLQDGYTFVPISELIVHGTCGQDYTIDHTGRQCPGKA
;
A
#
# COMPACT_ATOMS: atom_id res chain seq x y z
N PRO A 1 -1.92 -14.91 47.00
CA PRO A 1 -1.20 -13.95 46.19
C PRO A 1 -1.82 -13.92 44.79
N ALA A 2 -2.46 -12.77 44.48
CA ALA A 2 -3.04 -12.56 43.14
C ALA A 2 -1.90 -12.35 42.17
N VAL A 3 -1.85 -13.20 41.14
CA VAL A 3 -1.00 -12.98 39.98
C VAL A 3 -1.68 -11.83 39.17
N VAL A 4 -1.12 -10.64 39.30
CA VAL A 4 -1.45 -9.54 38.42
C VAL A 4 -0.85 -9.91 37.07
N GLY A 5 -1.66 -10.45 36.19
CA GLY A 5 -1.27 -10.64 34.80
C GLY A 5 -0.96 -9.26 34.21
N ALA A 6 0.29 -9.00 33.89
CA ALA A 6 0.66 -7.85 33.10
C ALA A 6 -0.06 -8.00 31.77
N SER A 7 -1.08 -7.17 31.54
CA SER A 7 -1.68 -6.98 30.22
C SER A 7 -0.58 -6.43 29.33
N ALA A 8 0.02 -7.27 28.50
CA ALA A 8 0.89 -6.82 27.45
C ALA A 8 0.05 -5.89 26.55
N SER A 9 0.36 -4.61 26.56
CA SER A 9 -0.26 -3.65 25.66
C SER A 9 0.09 -4.10 24.25
N THR A 10 -0.91 -4.64 23.53
CA THR A 10 -0.75 -5.06 22.13
C THR A 10 -0.55 -3.82 21.27
N ARG A 11 0.64 -3.70 20.69
CA ARG A 11 0.98 -2.65 19.73
C ARG A 11 0.00 -2.69 18.56
N GLN A 12 -0.53 -1.54 18.16
CA GLN A 12 -1.38 -1.43 16.97
C GLN A 12 -0.52 -1.48 15.71
N LEU A 13 -0.86 -2.36 14.79
CA LEU A 13 -0.11 -2.57 13.55
C LEU A 13 -0.98 -2.32 12.32
N PRO A 14 -0.39 -1.74 11.25
CA PRO A 14 -0.98 -1.78 9.92
C PRO A 14 -0.81 -3.18 9.32
N ILE A 15 -1.43 -3.41 8.15
CA ILE A 15 -1.30 -4.67 7.43
C ILE A 15 -0.02 -4.64 6.57
N TYR A 16 0.91 -5.55 6.83
CA TYR A 16 2.13 -5.74 6.04
C TYR A 16 1.96 -6.78 4.93
N CYS A 17 1.18 -7.79 5.19
CA CYS A 17 0.85 -8.88 4.27
C CYS A 17 -0.39 -9.62 4.79
N VAL A 18 -0.89 -10.58 4.02
CA VAL A 18 -2.10 -11.33 4.35
C VAL A 18 -1.81 -12.82 4.33
N GLN A 19 -2.34 -13.55 5.31
CA GLN A 19 -2.27 -15.00 5.32
C GLN A 19 -3.08 -15.58 4.16
N LYS A 20 -2.41 -16.29 3.25
CA LYS A 20 -3.01 -16.95 2.09
C LYS A 20 -2.43 -18.34 1.93
N ASP A 21 -3.26 -19.29 1.51
CA ASP A 21 -2.89 -20.66 1.21
C ASP A 21 -2.69 -20.93 -0.29
N TYR A 22 -2.73 -19.87 -1.10
CA TYR A 22 -2.48 -19.90 -2.55
C TYR A 22 -1.61 -18.73 -2.97
N LYS A 23 -0.99 -18.87 -4.14
CA LYS A 23 -0.05 -17.87 -4.66
C LYS A 23 -0.78 -16.65 -5.21
N VAL A 24 -0.94 -15.66 -4.38
CA VAL A 24 -1.52 -14.36 -4.70
C VAL A 24 -0.62 -13.26 -4.15
N VAL A 25 -0.48 -12.18 -4.88
CA VAL A 25 0.37 -11.04 -4.51
C VAL A 25 -0.30 -9.73 -4.94
N SER A 26 -0.05 -8.68 -4.19
CA SER A 26 -0.38 -7.31 -4.59
C SER A 26 0.89 -6.52 -4.80
N ILE A 27 0.93 -5.78 -5.90
CA ILE A 27 1.98 -4.78 -6.12
C ILE A 27 1.40 -3.39 -5.93
N SER A 28 2.20 -2.52 -5.34
CA SER A 28 1.77 -1.17 -5.00
C SER A 28 2.86 -0.15 -5.29
N PHE A 29 2.44 1.07 -5.58
CA PHE A 29 3.31 2.19 -5.95
C PHE A 29 2.94 3.40 -5.10
N ASP A 30 3.95 4.02 -4.47
CA ASP A 30 3.78 5.31 -3.81
C ASP A 30 4.14 6.42 -4.79
N ALA A 31 3.23 7.39 -4.95
CA ALA A 31 3.38 8.50 -5.89
C ALA A 31 3.40 9.83 -5.12
N ALA A 32 4.58 10.43 -5.02
CA ALA A 32 4.81 11.67 -4.28
C ALA A 32 5.59 12.72 -5.08
N TRP A 33 6.33 12.33 -6.12
CA TRP A 33 7.25 13.19 -6.84
C TRP A 33 6.77 13.47 -8.27
N GLY A 34 7.47 12.95 -9.27
CA GLY A 34 7.16 13.18 -10.67
C GLY A 34 6.15 12.19 -11.25
N ASN A 35 5.78 12.38 -12.51
CA ASN A 35 4.88 11.51 -13.24
C ASN A 35 5.45 11.02 -14.59
N GLU A 36 6.77 11.13 -14.77
CA GLU A 36 7.45 10.85 -16.04
C GLU A 36 7.25 9.41 -16.50
N ASP A 37 7.14 8.48 -15.57
CA ASP A 37 7.01 7.05 -15.85
C ASP A 37 5.58 6.52 -15.71
N THR A 38 4.62 7.35 -15.32
CA THR A 38 3.26 6.89 -15.01
C THR A 38 2.61 6.16 -16.19
N GLN A 39 2.70 6.71 -17.40
CA GLN A 39 2.12 6.07 -18.59
C GLN A 39 2.83 4.75 -18.90
N GLN A 40 4.15 4.69 -18.76
CA GLN A 40 4.90 3.46 -18.99
C GLN A 40 4.51 2.35 -18.00
N LEU A 41 4.30 2.69 -16.72
CA LEU A 41 3.80 1.75 -15.71
C LEU A 41 2.39 1.26 -16.07
N ILE A 42 1.50 2.15 -16.47
CA ILE A 42 0.14 1.80 -16.92
C ILE A 42 0.20 0.82 -18.10
N ASP A 43 1.03 1.11 -19.10
CA ASP A 43 1.15 0.29 -20.30
C ASP A 43 1.71 -1.11 -19.98
N THR A 44 2.71 -1.18 -19.11
CA THR A 44 3.28 -2.46 -18.67
C THR A 44 2.25 -3.29 -17.90
N LEU A 45 1.55 -2.69 -16.95
CA LEU A 45 0.50 -3.39 -16.20
C LEU A 45 -0.63 -3.87 -17.09
N ALA A 46 -1.03 -3.06 -18.07
CA ALA A 46 -2.05 -3.44 -19.05
C ALA A 46 -1.63 -4.61 -19.92
N LYS A 47 -0.36 -4.64 -20.35
CA LYS A 47 0.20 -5.75 -21.16
C LYS A 47 0.03 -7.11 -20.47
N TYR A 48 0.18 -7.16 -19.16
CA TYR A 48 0.08 -8.40 -18.40
C TYR A 48 -1.30 -8.59 -17.72
N GLY A 49 -2.23 -7.67 -17.90
CA GLY A 49 -3.55 -7.71 -17.27
C GLY A 49 -3.49 -7.58 -15.75
N VAL A 50 -2.49 -6.90 -15.22
CA VAL A 50 -2.27 -6.72 -13.77
C VAL A 50 -2.93 -5.44 -13.29
N LYS A 51 -3.72 -5.53 -12.23
CA LYS A 51 -4.28 -4.39 -11.49
C LYS A 51 -3.48 -4.17 -10.21
N ALA A 52 -3.08 -2.93 -9.99
CA ALA A 52 -2.22 -2.53 -8.88
C ALA A 52 -2.92 -1.50 -7.99
N THR A 53 -2.29 -1.21 -6.84
CA THR A 53 -2.72 -0.16 -5.92
C THR A 53 -1.69 0.98 -5.96
N PHE A 54 -2.19 2.21 -6.17
CA PHE A 54 -1.38 3.44 -6.15
C PHE A 54 -1.77 4.27 -4.94
N PHE A 55 -0.81 4.50 -4.05
CA PHE A 55 -0.97 5.40 -2.90
C PHE A 55 -0.41 6.77 -3.29
N VAL A 56 -1.30 7.74 -3.45
CA VAL A 56 -0.93 9.06 -3.98
C VAL A 56 -1.00 10.14 -2.92
N VAL A 57 -0.01 11.03 -2.92
CA VAL A 57 0.00 12.21 -2.06
C VAL A 57 -0.94 13.25 -2.64
N GLY A 58 -1.70 13.96 -1.79
CA GLY A 58 -2.65 14.98 -2.23
C GLY A 58 -2.02 16.06 -3.10
N GLU A 59 -0.80 16.51 -2.79
CA GLU A 59 -0.05 17.46 -3.63
C GLU A 59 0.26 16.89 -5.02
N TRP A 60 0.49 15.58 -5.12
CA TRP A 60 0.68 14.91 -6.41
C TRP A 60 -0.63 14.88 -7.22
N VAL A 61 -1.77 14.69 -6.55
CA VAL A 61 -3.10 14.78 -7.18
C VAL A 61 -3.35 16.19 -7.72
N ASP A 62 -3.02 17.21 -6.95
CA ASP A 62 -3.16 18.62 -7.37
C ASP A 62 -2.31 18.92 -8.61
N LYS A 63 -1.09 18.41 -8.63
CA LYS A 63 -0.12 18.67 -9.70
C LYS A 63 -0.38 17.85 -10.96
N TYR A 64 -0.83 16.61 -10.81
CA TYR A 64 -1.01 15.66 -11.91
C TYR A 64 -2.40 14.99 -11.89
N PRO A 65 -3.51 15.76 -11.92
CA PRO A 65 -4.84 15.16 -11.86
C PRO A 65 -5.13 14.24 -13.05
N GLU A 66 -4.58 14.53 -14.24
CA GLU A 66 -4.71 13.69 -15.41
C GLU A 66 -4.00 12.33 -15.25
N SER A 67 -2.88 12.29 -14.54
CA SER A 67 -2.20 11.03 -14.22
C SER A 67 -3.01 10.18 -13.24
N VAL A 68 -3.60 10.80 -12.24
CA VAL A 68 -4.51 10.11 -11.30
C VAL A 68 -5.71 9.52 -12.05
N LYS A 69 -6.32 10.30 -12.95
CA LYS A 69 -7.43 9.83 -13.76
C LYS A 69 -7.02 8.69 -14.68
N ALA A 70 -5.85 8.77 -15.30
CA ALA A 70 -5.34 7.71 -16.18
C ALA A 70 -5.13 6.40 -15.41
N LEU A 71 -4.58 6.44 -14.20
CA LEU A 71 -4.43 5.28 -13.33
C LEU A 71 -5.78 4.66 -13.00
N PHE A 72 -6.74 5.48 -12.58
CA PHE A 72 -8.08 5.03 -12.23
C PHE A 72 -8.82 4.44 -13.43
N ASP A 73 -8.79 5.10 -14.58
CA ASP A 73 -9.46 4.66 -15.80
C ASP A 73 -8.85 3.35 -16.34
N ALA A 74 -7.56 3.09 -16.07
CA ALA A 74 -6.90 1.84 -16.40
C ALA A 74 -7.27 0.68 -15.44
N GLY A 75 -8.09 0.94 -14.42
CA GLY A 75 -8.60 -0.06 -13.49
C GLY A 75 -7.76 -0.27 -12.24
N HIS A 76 -6.77 0.60 -11.99
CA HIS A 76 -6.02 0.56 -10.75
C HIS A 76 -6.78 1.27 -9.64
N GLU A 77 -6.59 0.81 -8.40
CA GLU A 77 -7.14 1.54 -7.26
C GLU A 77 -6.21 2.66 -6.83
N VAL A 78 -6.78 3.84 -6.58
CA VAL A 78 -6.06 5.03 -6.15
C VAL A 78 -6.41 5.30 -4.71
N MET A 79 -5.43 5.19 -3.84
CA MET A 79 -5.56 5.27 -2.39
C MET A 79 -4.70 6.41 -1.83
N SER A 80 -4.83 6.69 -0.53
CA SER A 80 -4.20 7.85 0.10
C SER A 80 -2.79 7.57 0.59
N HIS A 81 -1.86 8.48 0.29
CA HIS A 81 -0.52 8.54 0.89
C HIS A 81 -0.31 9.85 1.65
N SER A 82 -1.34 10.35 2.31
CA SER A 82 -1.43 11.65 2.96
C SER A 82 -1.60 12.82 1.99
N ASN A 83 -1.88 14.00 2.54
CA ASN A 83 -2.06 15.22 1.75
C ASN A 83 -0.74 15.87 1.33
N THR A 84 0.26 15.91 2.23
CA THR A 84 1.52 16.62 2.03
C THR A 84 2.77 15.79 2.34
N HIS A 85 2.63 14.48 2.52
CA HIS A 85 3.71 13.59 2.90
C HIS A 85 4.34 13.95 4.27
N ALA A 86 3.51 14.37 5.23
CA ALA A 86 3.95 14.76 6.56
C ALA A 86 4.37 13.58 7.42
N HIS A 87 5.13 13.86 8.47
CA HIS A 87 5.46 12.88 9.51
C HIS A 87 4.28 12.67 10.45
N PHE A 88 3.51 11.63 10.24
CA PHE A 88 2.24 11.39 10.97
C PHE A 88 2.41 11.18 12.46
N ASN A 89 3.54 10.65 12.91
CA ASN A 89 3.82 10.51 14.35
C ASN A 89 3.83 11.85 15.10
N LYS A 90 4.04 12.95 14.36
CA LYS A 90 4.05 14.31 14.92
C LYS A 90 2.68 15.00 14.88
N LEU A 91 1.70 14.39 14.24
CA LEU A 91 0.36 14.93 14.12
C LEU A 91 -0.53 14.46 15.27
N SER A 92 -1.43 15.33 15.72
CA SER A 92 -2.50 14.91 16.63
C SER A 92 -3.52 14.05 15.89
N PRO A 93 -4.36 13.25 16.60
CA PRO A 93 -5.43 12.51 15.96
C PRO A 93 -6.34 13.36 15.10
N GLN A 94 -6.66 14.58 15.54
CA GLN A 94 -7.49 15.51 14.76
C GLN A 94 -6.78 15.97 13.48
N GLU A 95 -5.50 16.30 13.55
CA GLU A 95 -4.70 16.68 12.39
C GLU A 95 -4.59 15.55 11.38
N ILE A 96 -4.49 14.29 11.85
CA ILE A 96 -4.51 13.10 10.99
C ILE A 96 -5.83 13.00 10.24
N VAL A 97 -6.97 13.16 10.93
CA VAL A 97 -8.30 13.13 10.32
C VAL A 97 -8.43 14.23 9.26
N GLU A 98 -8.00 15.44 9.56
CA GLU A 98 -8.02 16.58 8.63
C GLU A 98 -7.16 16.31 7.38
N ASP A 99 -5.97 15.75 7.56
CA ASP A 99 -5.07 15.40 6.46
C ASP A 99 -5.68 14.33 5.54
N LEU A 100 -6.18 13.24 6.11
CA LEU A 100 -6.81 12.17 5.36
C LEU A 100 -8.08 12.62 4.63
N ASN A 101 -8.87 13.51 5.22
CA ASN A 101 -10.02 14.11 4.55
C ASN A 101 -9.59 15.01 3.39
N ALA A 102 -8.54 15.81 3.56
CA ALA A 102 -8.04 16.68 2.50
C ALA A 102 -7.56 15.88 1.29
N CYS A 103 -6.74 14.85 1.51
CA CYS A 103 -6.30 13.95 0.44
C CYS A 103 -7.47 13.19 -0.18
N GLY A 104 -8.35 12.65 0.65
CA GLY A 104 -9.54 11.92 0.20
C GLY A 104 -10.44 12.75 -0.69
N ASP A 105 -10.68 14.01 -0.34
CA ASP A 105 -11.48 14.95 -1.15
C ASP A 105 -10.86 15.18 -2.53
N LYS A 106 -9.54 15.32 -2.59
CA LYS A 106 -8.81 15.50 -3.86
C LYS A 106 -8.92 14.28 -4.76
N ILE A 107 -8.72 13.08 -4.20
CA ILE A 107 -8.83 11.82 -4.95
C ILE A 107 -10.28 11.63 -5.44
N GLU A 108 -11.26 11.81 -4.58
CA GLU A 108 -12.68 11.66 -4.93
C GLU A 108 -13.10 12.63 -6.01
N LYS A 109 -12.61 13.86 -5.98
CA LYS A 109 -12.90 14.87 -7.01
C LYS A 109 -12.45 14.41 -8.41
N VAL A 110 -11.32 13.71 -8.51
CA VAL A 110 -10.78 13.23 -9.79
C VAL A 110 -11.39 11.89 -10.20
N THR A 111 -11.54 10.95 -9.27
CA THR A 111 -11.93 9.57 -9.58
C THR A 111 -13.41 9.27 -9.33
N GLY A 112 -14.09 10.07 -8.54
CA GLY A 112 -15.44 9.78 -8.05
C GLY A 112 -15.50 8.74 -6.93
N VAL A 113 -14.36 8.24 -6.47
CA VAL A 113 -14.26 7.19 -5.43
C VAL A 113 -13.39 7.66 -4.29
N ARG A 114 -13.92 7.56 -3.07
CA ARG A 114 -13.18 7.92 -1.87
C ARG A 114 -12.20 6.79 -1.49
N PRO A 115 -10.95 7.10 -1.13
CA PRO A 115 -9.97 6.08 -0.75
C PRO A 115 -10.37 5.39 0.56
N THR A 116 -10.19 4.07 0.59
CA THR A 116 -10.46 3.21 1.77
C THR A 116 -9.19 2.67 2.40
N LEU A 117 -8.04 2.87 1.75
CA LEU A 117 -6.73 2.45 2.21
C LEU A 117 -5.80 3.67 2.33
N PHE A 118 -4.88 3.57 3.27
CA PHE A 118 -3.88 4.60 3.52
C PHE A 118 -2.52 3.98 3.80
N ARG A 119 -1.47 4.59 3.27
CA ARG A 119 -0.09 4.23 3.62
C ARG A 119 0.60 5.42 4.26
N CYS A 120 1.18 5.20 5.43
CA CYS A 120 1.89 6.25 6.17
C CYS A 120 3.11 6.74 5.39
N PRO A 121 3.31 8.06 5.28
CA PRO A 121 4.58 8.59 4.78
C PRO A 121 5.77 8.04 5.55
N TYR A 122 6.86 7.73 4.86
CA TYR A 122 8.09 7.14 5.42
C TYR A 122 7.90 5.78 6.08
N GLY A 123 6.72 5.18 6.00
CA GLY A 123 6.39 3.98 6.76
C GLY A 123 6.33 4.21 8.29
N GLU A 124 6.29 5.45 8.73
CA GLU A 124 6.26 5.83 10.16
C GLU A 124 4.85 5.75 10.73
N TYR A 125 4.70 5.07 11.85
CA TYR A 125 3.46 5.03 12.60
C TYR A 125 3.73 4.69 14.06
N ASP A 126 2.76 4.99 14.89
CA ASP A 126 2.62 4.52 16.26
C ASP A 126 1.13 4.22 16.53
N ASP A 127 0.80 3.85 17.76
CA ASP A 127 -0.56 3.44 18.09
C ASP A 127 -1.59 4.54 17.83
N HIS A 128 -1.25 5.82 18.12
CA HIS A 128 -2.21 6.89 17.91
C HIS A 128 -2.52 7.13 16.43
N VAL A 129 -1.53 6.95 15.56
CA VAL A 129 -1.71 7.06 14.10
C VAL A 129 -2.64 5.95 13.61
N ILE A 130 -2.36 4.70 13.96
CA ILE A 130 -3.15 3.54 13.51
C ILE A 130 -4.59 3.63 14.02
N ASN A 131 -4.78 4.01 15.27
CA ASN A 131 -6.11 4.19 15.86
C ASN A 131 -6.90 5.31 15.16
N ALA A 132 -6.26 6.45 14.87
CA ALA A 132 -6.90 7.55 14.17
C ALA A 132 -7.32 7.16 12.75
N VAL A 133 -6.46 6.47 12.00
CA VAL A 133 -6.76 6.00 10.64
C VAL A 133 -7.95 5.03 10.66
N ARG A 134 -7.93 4.03 11.53
CA ARG A 134 -9.02 3.03 11.64
C ARG A 134 -10.33 3.66 12.13
N SER A 135 -10.27 4.70 12.95
CA SER A 135 -11.48 5.41 13.40
C SER A 135 -12.28 6.04 12.26
N MET A 136 -11.64 6.27 11.12
CA MET A 136 -12.26 6.80 9.90
C MET A 136 -12.79 5.71 8.95
N GLY A 137 -12.70 4.43 9.34
CA GLY A 137 -13.04 3.32 8.46
C GLY A 137 -12.01 3.09 7.35
N ILE A 138 -10.79 3.60 7.51
CA ILE A 138 -9.69 3.45 6.57
C ILE A 138 -8.72 2.39 7.11
N GLU A 139 -8.24 1.49 6.25
CA GLU A 139 -7.28 0.48 6.66
C GLU A 139 -5.85 0.94 6.38
N PRO A 140 -4.97 0.99 7.40
CA PRO A 140 -3.57 1.32 7.20
C PRO A 140 -2.81 0.13 6.62
N ILE A 141 -2.07 0.38 5.56
CA ILE A 141 -1.34 -0.63 4.77
C ILE A 141 0.15 -0.32 4.80
N GLN A 142 0.94 -1.32 5.08
CA GLN A 142 2.40 -1.31 4.97
C GLN A 142 2.81 -2.18 3.77
N TRP A 143 3.94 -2.86 3.86
CA TRP A 143 4.46 -3.83 2.88
C TRP A 143 5.37 -4.84 3.60
N ASP A 144 5.48 -6.04 3.07
CA ASP A 144 6.45 -7.04 3.52
C ASP A 144 7.61 -7.20 2.54
N VAL A 145 7.46 -6.76 1.30
CA VAL A 145 8.53 -6.78 0.28
C VAL A 145 8.82 -5.36 -0.18
N ASP A 146 9.98 -4.85 0.21
CA ASP A 146 10.48 -3.55 -0.25
C ASP A 146 11.40 -3.78 -1.45
N SER A 147 11.03 -3.22 -2.60
CA SER A 147 11.85 -3.32 -3.81
C SER A 147 13.16 -2.55 -3.70
N LEU A 148 13.24 -1.58 -2.79
CA LEU A 148 14.34 -0.62 -2.66
C LEU A 148 14.65 0.12 -3.97
N ASP A 149 13.66 0.30 -4.81
CA ASP A 149 13.79 0.97 -6.11
C ASP A 149 14.24 2.42 -6.00
N TRP A 150 13.94 3.07 -4.86
CA TRP A 150 14.38 4.43 -4.57
C TRP A 150 15.88 4.56 -4.29
N LYS A 151 16.60 3.46 -4.10
CA LYS A 151 18.05 3.42 -3.85
C LYS A 151 18.89 3.29 -5.12
N ASP A 152 18.33 3.55 -6.27
CA ASP A 152 19.03 3.46 -7.57
C ASP A 152 19.65 2.08 -7.86
N LEU A 153 19.02 1.02 -7.34
CA LEU A 153 19.42 -0.34 -7.70
C LEU A 153 19.16 -0.57 -9.19
N SER A 154 20.00 -1.41 -9.81
CA SER A 154 19.76 -1.84 -11.19
C SER A 154 18.42 -2.58 -11.32
N ALA A 155 17.85 -2.58 -12.52
CA ALA A 155 16.64 -3.34 -12.80
C ALA A 155 16.80 -4.83 -12.45
N ALA A 156 17.98 -5.40 -12.73
CA ALA A 156 18.29 -6.80 -12.39
C ALA A 156 18.27 -7.03 -10.86
N ASP A 157 18.84 -6.12 -10.08
CA ASP A 157 18.89 -6.23 -8.62
C ASP A 157 17.50 -6.06 -8.00
N ILE A 158 16.70 -5.12 -8.50
CA ILE A 158 15.30 -4.94 -8.08
C ILE A 158 14.51 -6.22 -8.36
N THR A 159 14.63 -6.78 -9.55
CA THR A 159 13.95 -8.01 -9.95
C THR A 159 14.33 -9.18 -9.04
N LYS A 160 15.62 -9.39 -8.82
CA LYS A 160 16.12 -10.46 -7.95
C LYS A 160 15.61 -10.32 -6.53
N ARG A 161 15.66 -9.09 -5.99
CA ARG A 161 15.19 -8.81 -4.64
C ARG A 161 13.71 -9.10 -4.46
N VAL A 162 12.86 -8.59 -5.35
CA VAL A 162 11.41 -8.77 -5.26
C VAL A 162 11.03 -10.24 -5.46
N THR A 163 11.49 -10.86 -6.54
CA THR A 163 11.13 -12.24 -6.85
C THR A 163 11.68 -13.26 -5.84
N GLY A 164 12.77 -12.92 -5.16
CA GLY A 164 13.35 -13.76 -4.10
C GLY A 164 12.64 -13.67 -2.75
N LYS A 165 11.81 -12.63 -2.53
CA LYS A 165 11.16 -12.37 -1.24
C LYS A 165 9.65 -12.56 -1.24
N VAL A 166 9.00 -12.50 -2.39
CA VAL A 166 7.54 -12.64 -2.50
C VAL A 166 7.09 -14.00 -1.99
N GLN A 167 6.06 -13.98 -1.15
CA GLN A 167 5.36 -15.15 -0.62
C GLN A 167 3.86 -14.98 -0.86
N PRO A 168 3.05 -16.05 -0.76
CA PRO A 168 1.59 -15.92 -0.83
C PRO A 168 1.08 -14.85 0.14
N GLY A 169 0.30 -13.90 -0.39
CA GLY A 169 -0.23 -12.78 0.40
C GLY A 169 0.69 -11.58 0.57
N SER A 170 1.83 -11.55 -0.10
CA SER A 170 2.77 -10.42 -0.03
C SER A 170 2.19 -9.14 -0.63
N ILE A 171 2.61 -8.01 -0.05
CA ILE A 171 2.40 -6.66 -0.58
C ILE A 171 3.77 -6.09 -0.93
N VAL A 172 3.98 -5.77 -2.21
CA VAL A 172 5.26 -5.25 -2.71
C VAL A 172 5.19 -3.74 -2.82
N LEU A 173 6.23 -3.06 -2.32
CA LEU A 173 6.39 -1.61 -2.45
C LEU A 173 7.30 -1.25 -3.61
N PHE A 174 6.76 -0.42 -4.50
CA PHE A 174 7.48 0.35 -5.51
C PHE A 174 7.18 1.84 -5.37
N HIS A 175 7.93 2.66 -6.06
CA HIS A 175 7.69 4.10 -6.15
C HIS A 175 7.46 4.52 -7.60
N ASN A 176 6.54 5.46 -7.79
CA ASN A 176 6.41 6.19 -9.04
C ASN A 176 7.59 7.15 -9.19
N ALA A 177 8.07 7.36 -10.40
CA ALA A 177 9.25 8.18 -10.70
C ALA A 177 10.57 7.66 -10.10
N ALA A 178 10.67 6.39 -9.78
CA ALA A 178 11.93 5.72 -9.44
C ALA A 178 12.64 5.28 -10.73
N LEU A 179 13.94 5.51 -10.81
CA LEU A 179 14.70 5.48 -12.06
C LEU A 179 14.62 4.15 -12.82
N HIS A 180 14.70 2.99 -12.12
CA HIS A 180 14.80 1.68 -12.76
C HIS A 180 13.56 0.79 -12.58
N THR A 181 12.51 1.30 -11.95
CA THR A 181 11.27 0.55 -11.74
C THR A 181 10.57 0.20 -13.05
N PRO A 182 10.40 1.13 -14.02
CA PRO A 182 9.78 0.79 -15.29
C PRO A 182 10.52 -0.32 -16.05
N GLU A 183 11.84 -0.33 -15.99
CA GLU A 183 12.68 -1.35 -16.64
C GLU A 183 12.56 -2.71 -15.93
N ALA A 184 12.47 -2.73 -14.59
CA ALA A 184 12.41 -3.95 -13.79
C ALA A 184 11.03 -4.62 -13.81
N LEU A 185 9.97 -3.84 -13.92
CA LEU A 185 8.59 -4.30 -13.71
C LEU A 185 8.17 -5.46 -14.64
N PRO A 186 8.46 -5.45 -15.97
CA PRO A 186 8.11 -6.57 -16.84
C PRO A 186 8.69 -7.90 -16.38
N GLY A 187 9.98 -7.95 -16.07
CA GLY A 187 10.66 -9.17 -15.61
C GLY A 187 10.14 -9.69 -14.28
N ILE A 188 9.78 -8.79 -13.37
CA ILE A 188 9.18 -9.15 -12.08
C ILE A 188 7.82 -9.82 -12.30
N ILE A 189 6.97 -9.21 -13.11
CA ILE A 189 5.63 -9.75 -13.40
C ILE A 189 5.73 -11.10 -14.10
N GLU A 190 6.58 -11.21 -15.12
CA GLU A 190 6.80 -12.47 -15.86
C GLU A 190 7.26 -13.59 -14.94
N LYS A 191 8.25 -13.33 -14.07
CA LYS A 191 8.77 -14.33 -13.14
C LYS A 191 7.71 -14.78 -12.14
N LEU A 192 6.95 -13.86 -11.58
CA LEU A 192 5.89 -14.20 -10.61
C LEU A 192 4.75 -14.96 -11.27
N LEU A 193 4.38 -14.61 -12.52
CA LEU A 193 3.40 -15.38 -13.29
C LEU A 193 3.90 -16.81 -13.58
N GLN A 194 5.18 -16.95 -13.95
CA GLN A 194 5.80 -18.28 -14.14
C GLN A 194 5.77 -19.11 -12.86
N ASP A 195 5.97 -18.47 -11.72
CA ASP A 195 5.94 -19.14 -10.42
C ASP A 195 4.51 -19.45 -9.95
N GLY A 196 3.50 -19.08 -10.72
CA GLY A 196 2.10 -19.40 -10.46
C GLY A 196 1.34 -18.35 -9.65
N TYR A 197 1.87 -17.15 -9.49
CA TYR A 197 1.19 -16.08 -8.78
C TYR A 197 0.08 -15.45 -9.60
N THR A 198 -1.02 -15.11 -8.91
CA THR A 198 -2.07 -14.23 -9.39
C THR A 198 -1.88 -12.85 -8.75
N PHE A 199 -2.10 -11.80 -9.52
CA PHE A 199 -2.01 -10.41 -9.03
C PHE A 199 -3.41 -9.86 -8.76
N VAL A 200 -3.60 -9.26 -7.58
CA VAL A 200 -4.82 -8.55 -7.22
C VAL A 200 -4.47 -7.20 -6.59
N PRO A 201 -5.31 -6.16 -6.70
CA PRO A 201 -5.13 -4.95 -5.92
C PRO A 201 -5.27 -5.24 -4.42
N ILE A 202 -4.70 -4.39 -3.57
CA ILE A 202 -4.65 -4.63 -2.12
C ILE A 202 -6.06 -4.79 -1.53
N SER A 203 -7.05 -4.01 -1.99
CA SER A 203 -8.41 -4.11 -1.48
C SER A 203 -9.05 -5.48 -1.72
N GLU A 204 -8.60 -6.22 -2.72
CA GLU A 204 -9.04 -7.61 -2.98
C GLU A 204 -8.18 -8.63 -2.23
N LEU A 205 -6.97 -8.27 -1.82
CA LEU A 205 -6.08 -9.14 -1.07
C LEU A 205 -6.49 -9.25 0.40
N ILE A 206 -6.83 -8.12 1.04
CA ILE A 206 -7.08 -8.02 2.46
C ILE A 206 -8.43 -8.58 2.88
N VAL A 207 -8.54 -9.00 4.13
CA VAL A 207 -9.81 -9.30 4.78
C VAL A 207 -10.45 -7.98 5.21
N HIS A 208 -11.70 -7.75 4.81
CA HIS A 208 -12.46 -6.58 5.20
C HIS A 208 -13.17 -6.77 6.53
N GLY A 209 -13.39 -5.69 7.26
CA GLY A 209 -14.11 -5.69 8.52
C GLY A 209 -13.32 -5.00 9.64
N THR A 210 -13.57 -5.43 10.87
CA THR A 210 -13.02 -4.83 12.08
C THR A 210 -11.89 -5.68 12.65
N CYS A 211 -10.75 -5.04 12.92
CA CYS A 211 -9.63 -5.69 13.58
C CYS A 211 -10.04 -6.20 14.97
N GLY A 212 -9.70 -7.45 15.25
CA GLY A 212 -10.10 -8.14 16.48
C GLY A 212 -11.44 -8.88 16.40
N GLN A 213 -12.25 -8.61 15.37
CA GLN A 213 -13.55 -9.27 15.15
C GLN A 213 -13.53 -10.13 13.89
N ASP A 214 -13.21 -9.53 12.74
CA ASP A 214 -13.23 -10.20 11.44
C ASP A 214 -11.85 -10.72 11.05
N TYR A 215 -10.81 -10.11 11.59
CA TYR A 215 -9.41 -10.51 11.39
C TYR A 215 -8.55 -10.08 12.58
N THR A 216 -7.36 -10.66 12.67
CA THR A 216 -6.29 -10.23 13.58
C THR A 216 -5.05 -9.89 12.78
N ILE A 217 -4.10 -9.20 13.41
CA ILE A 217 -2.78 -8.94 12.84
C ILE A 217 -1.75 -9.48 13.82
N ASP A 218 -0.92 -10.43 13.36
CA ASP A 218 0.12 -11.02 14.19
C ASP A 218 1.29 -10.04 14.40
N HIS A 219 2.26 -10.43 15.21
CA HIS A 219 3.40 -9.59 15.56
C HIS A 219 4.29 -9.23 14.35
N THR A 220 4.17 -9.94 13.24
CA THR A 220 4.90 -9.65 12.00
C THR A 220 4.15 -8.68 11.08
N GLY A 221 2.93 -8.30 11.43
CA GLY A 221 2.08 -7.48 10.59
C GLY A 221 1.24 -8.27 9.59
N ARG A 222 1.21 -9.61 9.71
CA ARG A 222 0.37 -10.46 8.85
C ARG A 222 -1.06 -10.42 9.31
N GLN A 223 -1.96 -10.06 8.39
CA GLN A 223 -3.40 -10.14 8.62
C GLN A 223 -3.86 -11.59 8.51
N CYS A 224 -4.53 -12.06 9.55
CA CYS A 224 -5.07 -13.42 9.63
C CYS A 224 -6.60 -13.36 9.74
N PRO A 225 -7.36 -14.10 8.92
CA PRO A 225 -8.82 -14.15 9.03
C PRO A 225 -9.27 -14.70 10.38
N GLY A 226 -10.42 -14.21 10.88
CA GLY A 226 -11.06 -14.73 12.09
C GLY A 226 -10.80 -13.91 13.34
N LYS A 227 -11.34 -14.41 14.46
CA LYS A 227 -11.22 -13.74 15.78
C LYS A 227 -9.89 -14.03 16.44
N ALA A 228 -9.47 -13.10 17.28
CA ALA A 228 -8.36 -13.31 18.20
C ALA A 228 -8.65 -14.43 19.22
#